data_21ca09885c2261d5748676581d98cc7b
#
_entry.id   21ca09885c2261d5748676581d98cc7b
#
_cell.length_a   1.000
_cell.length_b   1.000
_cell.length_c   1.000
_cell.angle_alpha   90.00
_cell.angle_beta   90.00
_cell.angle_gamma   90.00
#
_symmetry.space_group_name_H-M   'P 1'
#
loop_
_entity.id
_entity.type
_entity.pdbx_description
1 polymer ?
#
loop_
_entity_poly.entity_id
_entity_poly.type
_entity_poly.pdbx_seq_one_letter_code
_entity_poly.pdbx_strand_id
1 'polypeptide(L)'
;MDKEIGEGLRTLGLDVLEGYGMTETAPMISFTRPGDIIPGCAGLPLPSMECKIVNGELLAKGPNVMLGYYNRPEETAEVIDKDGFIHTGDLARMDERGRIYITGRSKEIIVLSNGKNVQPNEIEFKLEKYDKKVKETAVVQDGDMLRAIIVPQEAWAISLTDSEVEAALKKEVIEPYNLSVANYKKLMSIFVYRNALPRTKL
;
A
#
# COMPACT_ATOMS: atom_id res chain seq x y z
N MET A 1 -1.25 -3.64 8.67
CA MET A 1 -1.71 -5.04 8.41
C MET A 1 -3.01 -5.00 7.64
N ASP A 2 -3.28 -5.98 6.78
CA ASP A 2 -4.59 -6.10 6.12
C ASP A 2 -5.71 -6.29 7.15
N LYS A 3 -6.83 -5.60 6.94
CA LYS A 3 -7.95 -5.60 7.87
C LYS A 3 -8.56 -6.99 8.06
N GLU A 4 -8.72 -7.77 6.97
CA GLU A 4 -9.31 -9.11 7.03
C GLU A 4 -8.41 -10.10 7.78
N ILE A 5 -7.08 -9.98 7.60
CA ILE A 5 -6.10 -10.77 8.37
C ILE A 5 -6.18 -10.41 9.85
N GLY A 6 -6.24 -9.12 10.18
CA GLY A 6 -6.38 -8.65 11.55
C GLY A 6 -7.68 -9.12 12.22
N GLU A 7 -8.79 -9.10 11.50
CA GLU A 7 -10.07 -9.64 11.97
C GLU A 7 -10.01 -11.16 12.16
N GLY A 8 -9.36 -11.88 11.25
CA GLY A 8 -9.15 -13.33 11.36
C GLY A 8 -8.33 -13.71 12.59
N LEU A 9 -7.22 -13.01 12.85
CA LEU A 9 -6.39 -13.23 14.05
C LEU A 9 -7.16 -12.93 15.32
N ARG A 10 -7.98 -11.89 15.32
CA ARG A 10 -8.82 -11.55 16.48
C ARG A 10 -9.87 -12.62 16.77
N THR A 11 -10.45 -13.26 15.76
CA THR A 11 -11.37 -14.41 15.96
C THR A 11 -10.68 -15.60 16.63
N LEU A 12 -9.36 -15.71 16.47
CA LEU A 12 -8.54 -16.71 17.17
C LEU A 12 -8.11 -16.28 18.59
N GLY A 13 -8.59 -15.13 19.06
CA GLY A 13 -8.25 -14.57 20.37
C GLY A 13 -6.88 -13.87 20.42
N LEU A 14 -6.28 -13.56 19.27
CA LEU A 14 -5.01 -12.85 19.17
C LEU A 14 -5.24 -11.35 18.99
N ASP A 15 -4.86 -10.57 19.99
CA ASP A 15 -4.84 -9.10 19.90
C ASP A 15 -3.53 -8.63 19.25
N VAL A 16 -3.61 -8.21 17.99
CA VAL A 16 -2.45 -7.69 17.26
C VAL A 16 -2.42 -6.17 17.36
N LEU A 17 -1.37 -5.66 17.98
CA LEU A 17 -1.11 -4.22 18.05
C LEU A 17 -0.37 -3.77 16.80
N GLU A 18 -0.95 -2.82 16.08
CA GLU A 18 -0.34 -2.23 14.89
C GLU A 18 0.34 -0.92 15.22
N GLY A 19 1.44 -0.65 14.57
CA GLY A 19 2.12 0.63 14.62
C GLY A 19 2.52 1.10 13.23
N TYR A 20 2.73 2.40 13.09
CA TYR A 20 3.19 3.02 11.87
C TYR A 20 4.36 3.96 12.18
N GLY A 21 5.30 3.98 11.26
CA GLY A 21 6.44 4.88 11.28
C GLY A 21 7.42 4.55 10.16
N MET A 22 8.53 5.24 10.17
CA MET A 22 9.57 5.17 9.16
C MET A 22 10.95 5.34 9.80
N THR A 23 12.01 4.98 9.10
CA THR A 23 13.40 5.09 9.60
C THR A 23 13.70 6.50 10.08
N GLU A 24 13.21 7.49 9.37
CA GLU A 24 13.38 8.92 9.65
C GLU A 24 12.65 9.40 10.92
N THR A 25 11.85 8.53 11.55
CA THR A 25 11.13 8.84 12.80
C THR A 25 11.49 7.91 13.97
N ALA A 26 12.59 7.19 13.90
CA ALA A 26 13.25 6.38 14.93
C ALA A 26 12.37 5.36 15.71
N PRO A 27 11.62 4.48 15.15
CA PRO A 27 10.92 4.49 13.87
C PRO A 27 9.43 4.89 13.98
N MET A 28 8.87 5.12 15.18
CA MET A 28 7.42 5.13 15.44
C MET A 28 6.79 6.52 15.40
N ILE A 29 5.70 6.64 14.65
CA ILE A 29 4.82 7.82 14.64
C ILE A 29 3.55 7.55 15.44
N SER A 30 2.93 6.38 15.22
CA SER A 30 1.66 6.02 15.86
C SER A 30 1.65 4.55 16.29
N PHE A 31 0.76 4.21 17.23
CA PHE A 31 0.63 2.87 17.74
C PHE A 31 -0.78 2.60 18.27
N THR A 32 -1.31 1.38 18.03
CA THR A 32 -2.56 0.93 18.66
C THR A 32 -2.34 0.61 20.13
N ARG A 33 -3.33 0.93 20.95
CA ARG A 33 -3.26 0.66 22.40
C ARG A 33 -4.06 -0.60 22.73
N PRO A 34 -3.64 -1.37 23.75
CA PRO A 34 -4.47 -2.45 24.28
C PRO A 34 -5.87 -1.92 24.62
N GLY A 35 -6.90 -2.65 24.19
CA GLY A 35 -8.30 -2.25 24.39
C GLY A 35 -8.89 -1.29 23.34
N ASP A 36 -8.06 -0.70 22.45
CA ASP A 36 -8.51 0.12 21.30
C ASP A 36 -7.92 -0.41 19.99
N ILE A 37 -8.05 -1.72 19.78
CA ILE A 37 -7.50 -2.41 18.59
C ILE A 37 -8.55 -2.42 17.49
N ILE A 38 -8.24 -1.79 16.39
CA ILE A 38 -9.05 -1.79 15.17
C ILE A 38 -8.16 -2.29 14.03
N PRO A 39 -8.45 -3.47 13.45
CA PRO A 39 -7.67 -3.99 12.34
C PRO A 39 -7.56 -3.01 11.17
N GLY A 40 -6.34 -2.83 10.65
CA GLY A 40 -6.04 -1.86 9.59
C GLY A 40 -5.92 -0.40 10.07
N CYS A 41 -5.95 -0.17 11.39
CA CYS A 41 -5.69 1.12 11.99
C CYS A 41 -4.27 1.17 12.54
N ALA A 42 -3.50 2.18 12.17
CA ALA A 42 -2.15 2.40 12.67
C ALA A 42 -2.12 3.00 14.11
N GLY A 43 -3.28 3.19 14.72
CA GLY A 43 -3.42 3.69 16.08
C GLY A 43 -3.39 5.21 16.20
N LEU A 44 -3.20 5.67 17.44
CA LEU A 44 -3.07 7.08 17.77
C LEU A 44 -1.60 7.53 17.64
N PRO A 45 -1.34 8.80 17.31
CA PRO A 45 0.00 9.37 17.44
C PRO A 45 0.59 9.07 18.82
N LEU A 46 1.90 8.88 18.88
CA LEU A 46 2.61 8.83 20.15
C LEU A 46 2.42 10.17 20.89
N PRO A 47 2.42 10.19 22.22
CA PRO A 47 2.20 11.43 22.98
C PRO A 47 3.16 12.57 22.67
N SER A 48 4.36 12.23 22.18
CA SER A 48 5.39 13.19 21.75
C SER A 48 5.28 13.63 20.30
N MET A 49 4.33 13.08 19.53
CA MET A 49 4.17 13.32 18.11
C MET A 49 2.95 14.19 17.82
N GLU A 50 3.15 15.20 17.01
CA GLU A 50 2.10 15.96 16.36
C GLU A 50 1.91 15.43 14.95
N CYS A 51 0.67 15.10 14.57
CA CYS A 51 0.33 14.59 13.25
C CYS A 51 -0.78 15.41 12.62
N LYS A 52 -0.66 15.66 11.31
CA LYS A 52 -1.70 16.32 10.51
C LYS A 52 -1.80 15.69 9.14
N ILE A 53 -2.97 15.84 8.50
CA ILE A 53 -3.17 15.42 7.11
C ILE A 53 -3.22 16.68 6.24
N VAL A 54 -2.35 16.74 5.25
CA VAL A 54 -2.29 17.84 4.27
C VAL A 54 -2.34 17.26 2.87
N ASN A 55 -3.35 17.62 2.09
CA ASN A 55 -3.58 17.07 0.75
C ASN A 55 -3.64 15.53 0.70
N GLY A 56 -4.12 14.91 1.79
CA GLY A 56 -4.17 13.45 1.93
C GLY A 56 -2.88 12.81 2.44
N GLU A 57 -1.76 13.53 2.49
CA GLU A 57 -0.50 13.06 3.03
C GLU A 57 -0.43 13.22 4.55
N LEU A 58 0.13 12.23 5.23
CA LEU A 58 0.45 12.31 6.66
C LEU A 58 1.76 13.09 6.86
N LEU A 59 1.67 14.15 7.62
CA LEU A 59 2.82 14.90 8.13
C LEU A 59 2.95 14.65 9.63
N ALA A 60 4.19 14.48 10.08
CA ALA A 60 4.49 14.21 11.49
C ALA A 60 5.63 15.09 12.00
N LYS A 61 5.52 15.51 13.27
CA LYS A 61 6.54 16.29 13.96
C LYS A 61 6.71 15.79 15.38
N GLY A 62 7.94 15.71 15.85
CA GLY A 62 8.23 15.26 17.21
C GLY A 62 9.72 15.07 17.44
N PRO A 63 10.12 14.76 18.69
CA PRO A 63 11.53 14.65 19.06
C PRO A 63 12.25 13.45 18.43
N ASN A 64 11.52 12.49 17.90
CA ASN A 64 12.05 11.31 17.22
C ASN A 64 12.15 11.50 15.69
N VAL A 65 11.75 12.65 15.14
CA VAL A 65 12.05 12.98 13.75
C VAL A 65 13.55 13.21 13.63
N MET A 66 14.16 12.64 12.60
CA MET A 66 15.59 12.78 12.31
C MET A 66 15.99 14.25 12.18
N LEU A 67 17.25 14.56 12.45
CA LEU A 67 17.83 15.88 12.20
C LEU A 67 18.02 16.16 10.70
N GLY A 68 18.14 15.13 9.90
CA GLY A 68 18.33 15.18 8.46
C GLY A 68 19.17 14.03 7.94
N TYR A 69 19.28 13.93 6.63
CA TYR A 69 20.17 12.99 5.96
C TYR A 69 21.63 13.48 6.05
N TYR A 70 22.54 12.58 6.39
CA TYR A 70 23.94 12.90 6.57
C TYR A 70 24.57 13.46 5.27
N ASN A 71 25.13 14.68 5.35
CA ASN A 71 25.68 15.42 4.20
C ASN A 71 24.72 15.62 3.01
N ARG A 72 23.40 15.65 3.27
CA ARG A 72 22.35 15.81 2.26
C ARG A 72 21.32 16.87 2.68
N PRO A 73 21.73 18.14 2.75
CA PRO A 73 20.85 19.22 3.21
C PRO A 73 19.67 19.48 2.25
N GLU A 74 19.88 19.30 0.94
CA GLU A 74 18.84 19.50 -0.06
C GLU A 74 17.76 18.44 0.06
N GLU A 75 18.12 17.14 0.08
CA GLU A 75 17.17 16.05 0.27
C GLU A 75 16.49 16.13 1.66
N THR A 76 17.17 16.67 2.66
CA THR A 76 16.55 16.90 3.97
C THR A 76 15.46 17.97 3.88
N ALA A 77 15.74 19.08 3.17
CA ALA A 77 14.77 20.16 2.98
C ALA A 77 13.56 19.76 2.11
N GLU A 78 13.69 18.71 1.27
CA GLU A 78 12.57 18.15 0.52
C GLU A 78 11.59 17.39 1.42
N VAL A 79 12.08 16.79 2.52
CA VAL A 79 11.25 15.91 3.36
C VAL A 79 10.90 16.53 4.71
N ILE A 80 11.64 17.53 5.21
CA ILE A 80 11.33 18.24 6.45
C ILE A 80 11.02 19.70 6.10
N ASP A 81 9.79 20.12 6.38
CA ASP A 81 9.36 21.48 6.11
C ASP A 81 9.93 22.48 7.14
N LYS A 82 9.79 23.79 6.85
CA LYS A 82 10.27 24.89 7.72
C LYS A 82 9.63 24.91 9.11
N ASP A 83 8.47 24.27 9.28
CA ASP A 83 7.76 24.16 10.55
C ASP A 83 8.20 22.92 11.35
N GLY A 84 9.11 22.09 10.78
CA GLY A 84 9.68 20.88 11.38
C GLY A 84 8.80 19.65 11.24
N PHE A 85 7.83 19.65 10.32
CA PHE A 85 7.09 18.46 9.97
C PHE A 85 7.82 17.68 8.90
N ILE A 86 7.93 16.36 9.11
CA ILE A 86 8.39 15.44 8.08
C ILE A 86 7.22 15.05 7.19
N HIS A 87 7.42 15.11 5.88
CA HIS A 87 6.56 14.59 4.85
C HIS A 87 6.81 13.10 4.72
N THR A 88 5.85 12.27 5.14
CA THR A 88 6.06 10.81 5.15
C THR A 88 6.02 10.20 3.76
N GLY A 89 5.43 10.88 2.78
CA GLY A 89 5.12 10.33 1.47
C GLY A 89 3.97 9.31 1.50
N ASP A 90 3.38 9.08 2.68
CA ASP A 90 2.28 8.15 2.84
C ASP A 90 0.95 8.90 2.94
N LEU A 91 -0.03 8.43 2.18
CA LEU A 91 -1.40 8.91 2.26
C LEU A 91 -2.09 8.31 3.47
N ALA A 92 -2.84 9.15 4.16
CA ALA A 92 -3.58 8.71 5.33
C ALA A 92 -4.88 9.49 5.52
N ARG A 93 -5.74 8.94 6.33
CA ARG A 93 -6.86 9.66 6.93
C ARG A 93 -6.79 9.56 8.45
N MET A 94 -7.37 10.52 9.10
CA MET A 94 -7.51 10.52 10.56
C MET A 94 -9.00 10.55 10.90
N ASP A 95 -9.42 9.76 11.87
CA ASP A 95 -10.80 9.77 12.34
C ASP A 95 -11.01 10.84 13.43
N GLU A 96 -12.25 10.99 13.89
CA GLU A 96 -12.64 11.96 14.91
C GLU A 96 -11.92 11.79 16.26
N ARG A 97 -11.37 10.60 16.52
CA ARG A 97 -10.57 10.29 17.72
C ARG A 97 -9.08 10.49 17.50
N GLY A 98 -8.66 10.95 16.31
CA GLY A 98 -7.27 11.13 15.95
C GLY A 98 -6.52 9.85 15.56
N ARG A 99 -7.22 8.73 15.31
CA ARG A 99 -6.60 7.48 14.87
C ARG A 99 -6.24 7.54 13.42
N ILE A 100 -5.03 7.07 13.10
CA ILE A 100 -4.43 7.13 11.76
C ILE A 100 -4.73 5.84 11.00
N TYR A 101 -5.10 5.99 9.75
CA TYR A 101 -5.29 4.90 8.78
C TYR A 101 -4.46 5.21 7.54
N ILE A 102 -3.42 4.41 7.29
CA ILE A 102 -2.61 4.55 6.09
C ILE A 102 -3.42 3.99 4.91
N THR A 103 -3.50 4.77 3.84
CA THR A 103 -4.31 4.42 2.66
C THR A 103 -3.48 4.15 1.42
N GLY A 104 -2.20 4.49 1.41
CA GLY A 104 -1.28 4.23 0.30
C GLY A 104 -0.06 5.13 0.32
N ARG A 105 0.69 5.17 -0.78
CA ARG A 105 1.83 6.08 -0.97
C ARG A 105 1.53 7.13 -2.02
N SER A 106 1.94 8.36 -1.78
CA SER A 106 1.71 9.48 -2.70
C SER A 106 2.43 9.29 -4.04
N LYS A 107 3.64 8.76 -4.02
CA LYS A 107 4.46 8.50 -5.22
C LYS A 107 3.99 7.29 -6.05
N GLU A 108 3.16 6.44 -5.47
CA GLU A 108 2.67 5.22 -6.13
C GLU A 108 1.27 5.41 -6.74
N ILE A 109 0.66 6.59 -6.55
CA ILE A 109 -0.66 6.87 -7.15
C ILE A 109 -0.53 6.96 -8.67
N ILE A 110 -1.36 6.20 -9.34
CA ILE A 110 -1.61 6.37 -10.78
C ILE A 110 -2.71 7.43 -10.95
N VAL A 111 -2.36 8.54 -11.59
CA VAL A 111 -3.32 9.59 -11.94
C VAL A 111 -3.76 9.39 -13.39
N LEU A 112 -5.01 8.96 -13.57
CA LEU A 112 -5.57 8.75 -14.91
C LEU A 112 -5.92 10.10 -15.57
N SER A 113 -6.02 10.13 -16.89
CA SER A 113 -6.35 11.34 -17.68
C SER A 113 -7.69 11.99 -17.28
N ASN A 114 -8.62 11.21 -16.74
CA ASN A 114 -9.89 11.70 -16.20
C ASN A 114 -9.79 12.31 -14.79
N GLY A 115 -8.57 12.48 -14.25
CA GLY A 115 -8.31 13.02 -12.93
C GLY A 115 -8.61 12.07 -11.76
N LYS A 116 -8.92 10.79 -12.03
CA LYS A 116 -9.12 9.79 -10.98
C LYS A 116 -7.79 9.24 -10.49
N ASN A 117 -7.64 9.17 -9.19
CA ASN A 117 -6.49 8.56 -8.52
C ASN A 117 -6.75 7.07 -8.29
N VAL A 118 -5.80 6.25 -8.68
CA VAL A 118 -5.82 4.81 -8.46
C VAL A 118 -4.61 4.44 -7.62
N GLN A 119 -4.82 3.68 -6.58
CA GLN A 119 -3.76 3.11 -5.76
C GLN A 119 -3.47 1.68 -6.25
N PRO A 120 -2.31 1.42 -6.87
CA PRO A 120 -1.95 0.10 -7.37
C PRO A 120 -2.06 -0.98 -6.31
N ASN A 121 -1.55 -0.71 -5.11
CA ASN A 121 -1.50 -1.65 -3.99
C ASN A 121 -2.88 -2.22 -3.60
N GLU A 122 -3.96 -1.41 -3.70
CA GLU A 122 -5.32 -1.93 -3.45
C GLU A 122 -5.73 -3.00 -4.47
N ILE A 123 -5.29 -2.82 -5.72
CA ILE A 123 -5.61 -3.74 -6.81
C ILE A 123 -4.75 -4.99 -6.68
N GLU A 124 -3.44 -4.80 -6.51
CA GLU A 124 -2.46 -5.87 -6.34
C GLU A 124 -2.87 -6.81 -5.22
N PHE A 125 -3.17 -6.26 -4.05
CA PHE A 125 -3.64 -7.03 -2.90
C PHE A 125 -4.90 -7.87 -3.20
N LYS A 126 -5.87 -7.30 -3.94
CA LYS A 126 -7.08 -8.05 -4.33
C LYS A 126 -6.78 -9.19 -5.30
N LEU A 127 -5.83 -8.98 -6.21
CA LEU A 127 -5.43 -10.03 -7.17
C LEU A 127 -4.62 -11.13 -6.48
N GLU A 128 -3.79 -10.79 -5.51
CA GLU A 128 -2.99 -11.75 -4.75
C GLU A 128 -3.82 -12.66 -3.83
N LYS A 129 -5.09 -12.30 -3.54
CA LYS A 129 -6.05 -13.21 -2.88
C LYS A 129 -6.38 -14.47 -3.71
N TYR A 130 -6.11 -14.45 -5.01
CA TYR A 130 -6.16 -15.64 -5.87
C TYR A 130 -4.89 -16.51 -5.74
N ASP A 131 -4.48 -16.77 -4.52
CA ASP A 131 -3.21 -17.37 -4.08
C ASP A 131 -2.82 -18.68 -4.76
N LYS A 132 -3.81 -19.45 -5.25
CA LYS A 132 -3.57 -20.69 -6.02
C LYS A 132 -3.03 -20.43 -7.42
N LYS A 133 -3.19 -19.24 -7.98
CA LYS A 133 -2.82 -18.89 -9.35
C LYS A 133 -1.87 -17.71 -9.43
N VAL A 134 -2.00 -16.75 -8.53
CA VAL A 134 -1.23 -15.51 -8.48
C VAL A 134 -0.23 -15.58 -7.34
N LYS A 135 1.05 -15.40 -7.64
CA LYS A 135 2.14 -15.35 -6.67
C LYS A 135 2.51 -13.91 -6.30
N GLU A 136 2.69 -13.08 -7.31
CA GLU A 136 3.02 -11.66 -7.16
C GLU A 136 2.30 -10.87 -8.24
N THR A 137 1.98 -9.62 -7.96
CA THR A 137 1.33 -8.72 -8.91
C THR A 137 1.96 -7.34 -8.85
N ALA A 138 2.02 -6.66 -9.99
CA ALA A 138 2.26 -5.23 -10.07
C ALA A 138 1.24 -4.60 -11.02
N VAL A 139 0.69 -3.46 -10.63
CA VAL A 139 -0.25 -2.70 -11.47
C VAL A 139 0.44 -1.45 -11.99
N VAL A 140 0.43 -1.28 -13.29
CA VAL A 140 1.07 -0.16 -13.98
C VAL A 140 0.08 0.57 -14.89
N GLN A 141 0.38 1.83 -15.15
CA GLN A 141 -0.34 2.59 -16.17
C GLN A 141 0.24 2.32 -17.55
N ASP A 142 -0.64 2.06 -18.50
CA ASP A 142 -0.31 1.90 -19.92
C ASP A 142 -1.21 2.82 -20.74
N GLY A 143 -0.73 4.00 -21.07
CA GLY A 143 -1.55 5.09 -21.60
C GLY A 143 -2.61 5.51 -20.57
N ASP A 144 -3.88 5.46 -20.96
CA ASP A 144 -5.02 5.75 -20.07
C ASP A 144 -5.62 4.52 -19.40
N MET A 145 -4.97 3.37 -19.53
CA MET A 145 -5.46 2.10 -19.03
C MET A 145 -4.58 1.56 -17.89
N LEU A 146 -5.15 0.69 -17.08
CA LEU A 146 -4.41 -0.08 -16.11
C LEU A 146 -4.08 -1.46 -16.68
N ARG A 147 -2.84 -1.87 -16.47
CA ARG A 147 -2.33 -3.20 -16.81
C ARG A 147 -1.84 -3.90 -15.54
N ALA A 148 -2.15 -5.19 -15.39
CA ALA A 148 -1.53 -6.00 -14.36
C ALA A 148 -0.38 -6.82 -14.95
N ILE A 149 0.76 -6.80 -14.27
CA ILE A 149 1.88 -7.72 -14.47
C ILE A 149 1.69 -8.81 -13.41
N ILE A 150 1.51 -10.05 -13.83
CA ILE A 150 1.18 -11.16 -12.92
C ILE A 150 2.28 -12.21 -12.99
N VAL A 151 2.86 -12.51 -11.84
CA VAL A 151 3.71 -13.68 -11.65
C VAL A 151 2.79 -14.84 -11.23
N PRO A 152 2.64 -15.88 -12.05
CA PRO A 152 1.78 -17.01 -11.71
C PRO A 152 2.45 -17.90 -10.65
N GLN A 153 1.64 -18.63 -9.89
CA GLN A 153 2.14 -19.72 -9.04
C GLN A 153 2.81 -20.78 -9.90
N GLU A 154 4.06 -21.11 -9.57
CA GLU A 154 4.87 -22.03 -10.34
C GLU A 154 4.23 -23.43 -10.45
N ALA A 155 3.75 -23.96 -9.32
CA ALA A 155 3.13 -25.29 -9.27
C ALA A 155 1.88 -25.42 -10.17
N TRP A 156 1.14 -24.30 -10.35
CA TRP A 156 -0.01 -24.28 -11.24
C TRP A 156 0.39 -24.08 -12.71
N ALA A 157 1.36 -23.24 -12.96
CA ALA A 157 1.70 -22.77 -14.31
C ALA A 157 2.76 -23.61 -15.03
N ILE A 158 3.41 -24.56 -14.35
CA ILE A 158 4.57 -25.30 -14.86
C ILE A 158 4.30 -26.10 -16.15
N SER A 159 3.08 -26.60 -16.31
CA SER A 159 2.68 -27.40 -17.48
C SER A 159 1.93 -26.60 -18.55
N LEU A 160 1.71 -25.31 -18.32
CA LEU A 160 0.92 -24.45 -19.20
C LEU A 160 1.84 -23.52 -20.01
N THR A 161 1.43 -23.25 -21.24
CA THR A 161 2.02 -22.18 -22.07
C THR A 161 1.62 -20.80 -21.54
N ASP A 162 2.35 -19.75 -21.92
CA ASP A 162 2.01 -18.38 -21.51
C ASP A 162 0.62 -17.97 -21.98
N SER A 163 0.21 -18.38 -23.16
CA SER A 163 -1.14 -18.12 -23.70
C SER A 163 -2.24 -18.80 -22.88
N GLU A 164 -2.02 -20.03 -22.43
CA GLU A 164 -2.98 -20.75 -21.57
C GLU A 164 -3.05 -20.13 -20.18
N VAL A 165 -1.91 -19.75 -19.60
CA VAL A 165 -1.86 -19.03 -18.32
C VAL A 165 -2.58 -17.70 -18.43
N GLU A 166 -2.31 -16.92 -19.49
CA GLU A 166 -2.95 -15.63 -19.71
C GLU A 166 -4.47 -15.78 -19.86
N ALA A 167 -4.94 -16.74 -20.65
CA ALA A 167 -6.36 -16.99 -20.84
C ALA A 167 -7.07 -17.39 -19.53
N ALA A 168 -6.44 -18.25 -18.74
CA ALA A 168 -6.98 -18.68 -17.46
C ALA A 168 -6.99 -17.53 -16.45
N LEU A 169 -5.92 -16.72 -16.35
CA LEU A 169 -5.87 -15.55 -15.47
C LEU A 169 -6.92 -14.51 -15.86
N LYS A 170 -7.09 -14.23 -17.15
CA LYS A 170 -8.14 -13.30 -17.63
C LYS A 170 -9.52 -13.74 -17.15
N LYS A 171 -9.86 -15.00 -17.37
CA LYS A 171 -11.20 -15.54 -17.06
C LYS A 171 -11.46 -15.68 -15.56
N GLU A 172 -10.47 -16.15 -14.80
CA GLU A 172 -10.70 -16.60 -13.42
C GLU A 172 -10.21 -15.58 -12.36
N VAL A 173 -9.43 -14.59 -12.76
CA VAL A 173 -8.90 -13.55 -11.85
C VAL A 173 -9.36 -12.15 -12.28
N ILE A 174 -9.09 -11.78 -13.53
CA ILE A 174 -9.32 -10.40 -13.99
C ILE A 174 -10.80 -10.12 -14.22
N GLU A 175 -11.55 -11.00 -14.85
CA GLU A 175 -12.98 -10.79 -15.06
C GLU A 175 -13.75 -10.67 -13.74
N PRO A 176 -13.61 -11.55 -12.75
CA PRO A 176 -14.24 -11.39 -11.44
C PRO A 176 -13.82 -10.12 -10.73
N TYR A 177 -12.52 -9.77 -10.79
CA TYR A 177 -12.03 -8.51 -10.23
C TYR A 177 -12.72 -7.32 -10.91
N ASN A 178 -12.74 -7.26 -12.25
CA ASN A 178 -13.32 -6.16 -13.01
C ASN A 178 -14.84 -6.00 -12.78
N LEU A 179 -15.55 -7.06 -12.45
CA LEU A 179 -16.97 -7.01 -12.07
C LEU A 179 -17.18 -6.39 -10.68
N SER A 180 -16.18 -6.46 -9.81
CA SER A 180 -16.25 -6.00 -8.41
C SER A 180 -15.84 -4.54 -8.19
N VAL A 181 -15.32 -3.86 -9.23
CA VAL A 181 -14.71 -2.53 -9.09
C VAL A 181 -15.34 -1.50 -10.02
N ALA A 182 -15.14 -0.22 -9.68
CA ALA A 182 -15.54 0.89 -10.53
C ALA A 182 -14.76 0.90 -11.88
N ASN A 183 -15.37 1.43 -12.93
CA ASN A 183 -14.83 1.38 -14.30
C ASN A 183 -13.39 1.89 -14.42
N TYR A 184 -13.03 2.93 -13.68
CA TYR A 184 -11.69 3.53 -13.72
C TYR A 184 -10.60 2.68 -13.02
N LYS A 185 -11.00 1.66 -12.25
CA LYS A 185 -10.10 0.69 -11.61
C LYS A 185 -9.98 -0.62 -12.38
N LYS A 186 -10.67 -0.77 -13.51
CA LYS A 186 -10.64 -2.00 -14.30
C LYS A 186 -9.29 -2.20 -14.97
N LEU A 187 -8.85 -3.45 -14.97
CA LEU A 187 -7.64 -3.88 -15.68
C LEU A 187 -8.03 -4.25 -17.12
N MET A 188 -7.44 -3.56 -18.08
CA MET A 188 -7.75 -3.75 -19.50
C MET A 188 -6.84 -4.77 -20.17
N SER A 189 -5.65 -4.99 -19.62
CA SER A 189 -4.70 -5.98 -20.12
C SER A 189 -3.89 -6.59 -18.98
N ILE A 190 -3.31 -7.76 -19.24
CA ILE A 190 -2.36 -8.41 -18.34
C ILE A 190 -1.09 -8.77 -19.10
N PHE A 191 -0.01 -8.90 -18.35
CA PHE A 191 1.24 -9.45 -18.82
C PHE A 191 1.69 -10.56 -17.88
N VAL A 192 1.90 -11.76 -18.40
CA VAL A 192 2.40 -12.90 -17.62
C VAL A 192 3.92 -12.80 -17.54
N TYR A 193 4.45 -12.75 -16.33
CA TYR A 193 5.88 -12.67 -16.06
C TYR A 193 6.31 -13.88 -15.23
N ARG A 194 7.22 -14.70 -15.77
CA ARG A 194 7.60 -16.00 -15.16
C ARG A 194 8.65 -15.90 -14.05
N ASN A 195 9.32 -14.76 -13.94
CA ASN A 195 10.34 -14.55 -12.91
C ASN A 195 9.76 -13.73 -11.76
N ALA A 196 10.47 -13.68 -10.62
CA ALA A 196 10.13 -12.76 -9.55
C ALA A 196 10.19 -11.31 -10.02
N LEU A 197 9.27 -10.47 -9.55
CA LEU A 197 9.29 -9.04 -9.87
C LEU A 197 10.59 -8.41 -9.37
N PRO A 198 11.22 -7.54 -10.17
CA PRO A 198 12.43 -6.83 -9.74
C PRO A 198 12.11 -5.94 -8.54
N ARG A 199 12.93 -6.04 -7.51
CA ARG A 199 12.82 -5.20 -6.31
C ARG A 199 14.05 -4.34 -6.17
N THR A 200 13.86 -3.08 -5.79
CA THR A 200 14.98 -2.22 -5.38
C THR A 200 15.66 -2.84 -4.16
N LYS A 201 16.99 -2.90 -4.21
CA LYS A 201 17.77 -3.23 -3.00
C LYS A 201 17.61 -2.05 -2.03
N LEU A 202 17.18 -2.34 -0.84
CA LEU A 202 17.22 -1.40 0.28
C LEU A 202 18.68 -1.16 0.66
#